data_214bf4aeee9cd6dc99063df3ac0298c5
#
_entry.id   214bf4aeee9cd6dc99063df3ac0298c5
#
_cell.length_a   1.000
_cell.length_b   1.000
_cell.length_c   1.000
_cell.angle_alpha   90.00
_cell.angle_beta   90.00
_cell.angle_gamma   90.00
#
_symmetry.space_group_name_H-M   'P 1'
#
loop_
_entity.id
_entity.type
_entity.pdbx_description
1 polymer ?
#
loop_
_entity_poly.entity_id
_entity_poly.type
_entity_poly.pdbx_seq_one_letter_code
_entity_poly.pdbx_strand_id
1 'polypeptide(L)'
;VYLGQVRSDYYFDESAASDDEGYPHQREVEWLFDGNAINRSSLPGKIHDSLKGRLTVFSADAARVRELSKSELDIRGRDRYSDLQENYLKHLQQGKLLGVHSASFEDVAVTVLENYFPNITRQSTSSDPEGDTDLKTDLPGGVTVRVQVKHFYPDQGQLPVSAVTQLEKSMTPGDNGIVLTSTEASEEVIETANTSDFQIDIIDGSEFVELVFENLEEFTADELSILGLRNQPPEIRS
;
A
#
# COMPACT_ATOMS: atom_id res chain seq x y z
N VAL A 1 -3.40 0.00 12.96
CA VAL A 1 -4.06 1.07 13.74
C VAL A 1 -4.34 0.57 15.13
N TYR A 2 -4.02 1.37 16.15
CA TYR A 2 -4.38 1.08 17.54
C TYR A 2 -5.58 1.92 17.94
N LEU A 3 -6.51 1.36 18.69
CA LEU A 3 -7.67 2.08 19.22
C LEU A 3 -7.59 2.13 20.73
N GLY A 4 -7.67 3.32 21.31
CA GLY A 4 -7.61 3.52 22.74
C GLY A 4 -8.50 4.64 23.21
N GLN A 5 -8.89 4.61 24.47
CA GLN A 5 -9.64 5.67 25.13
C GLN A 5 -8.72 6.42 26.08
N VAL A 6 -8.60 7.72 25.90
CA VAL A 6 -7.86 8.59 26.82
C VAL A 6 -8.61 8.62 28.17
N ARG A 7 -7.91 8.33 29.26
CA ARG A 7 -8.45 8.18 30.60
C ARG A 7 -8.00 9.25 31.59
N SER A 8 -6.91 9.98 31.26
CA SER A 8 -6.41 11.06 32.11
C SER A 8 -6.41 12.41 31.41
N ASP A 9 -6.30 13.46 32.19
CA ASP A 9 -5.86 14.74 31.69
C ASP A 9 -4.39 14.65 31.27
N TYR A 10 -3.94 15.67 30.54
CA TYR A 10 -2.55 15.80 30.18
C TYR A 10 -1.68 15.99 31.45
N TYR A 11 -0.52 15.33 31.48
CA TYR A 11 0.50 15.55 32.47
C TYR A 11 1.90 15.52 31.82
N PHE A 12 2.84 16.14 32.52
CA PHE A 12 4.24 16.15 32.13
C PHE A 12 5.01 15.28 33.10
N ASP A 13 5.67 14.26 32.60
CA ASP A 13 6.52 13.33 33.37
C ASP A 13 7.99 13.57 33.00
N GLU A 14 8.70 14.28 33.89
CA GLU A 14 10.10 14.59 33.67
C GLU A 14 10.98 13.31 33.68
N SER A 15 10.56 12.26 34.37
CA SER A 15 11.29 10.99 34.41
C SER A 15 11.22 10.20 33.11
N ALA A 16 10.24 10.49 32.27
CA ALA A 16 10.10 9.93 30.94
C ALA A 16 10.85 10.74 29.85
N ALA A 17 11.52 11.81 30.21
CA ALA A 17 12.41 12.56 29.35
C ALA A 17 13.79 11.90 29.33
N SER A 18 13.99 10.86 28.54
CA SER A 18 15.33 10.31 28.27
C SER A 18 15.95 10.97 27.05
N ASP A 19 17.27 11.07 27.03
CA ASP A 19 18.03 11.92 26.10
C ASP A 19 17.84 11.63 24.59
N ASP A 20 17.30 10.46 24.20
CA ASP A 20 17.16 10.10 22.77
C ASP A 20 15.76 9.66 22.33
N GLU A 21 14.86 9.18 23.21
CA GLU A 21 13.54 8.66 22.79
C GLU A 21 12.40 8.91 23.81
N GLY A 22 12.61 9.78 24.79
CA GLY A 22 11.62 10.03 25.84
C GLY A 22 10.49 10.97 25.42
N TYR A 23 9.26 10.56 25.75
CA TYR A 23 8.06 11.38 25.53
C TYR A 23 7.48 11.87 26.87
N PRO A 24 7.96 13.02 27.41
CA PRO A 24 7.51 13.52 28.70
C PRO A 24 6.07 14.02 28.71
N HIS A 25 5.50 14.31 27.55
CA HIS A 25 4.12 14.77 27.39
C HIS A 25 3.20 13.55 27.27
N GLN A 26 2.45 13.25 28.32
CA GLN A 26 1.72 11.99 28.43
C GLN A 26 0.24 12.16 28.74
N ARG A 27 -0.52 11.14 28.39
CA ARG A 27 -1.89 10.87 28.84
C ARG A 27 -2.03 9.37 29.04
N GLU A 28 -2.77 8.95 30.05
CA GLU A 28 -3.11 7.56 30.20
C GLU A 28 -4.13 7.15 29.13
N VAL A 29 -3.89 5.99 28.52
CA VAL A 29 -4.74 5.42 27.49
C VAL A 29 -5.12 4.00 27.89
N GLU A 30 -6.41 3.73 27.94
CA GLU A 30 -6.92 2.36 27.99
C GLU A 30 -7.02 1.84 26.56
N TRP A 31 -6.16 0.88 26.22
CA TRP A 31 -6.15 0.28 24.89
C TRP A 31 -7.31 -0.69 24.74
N LEU A 32 -8.04 -0.56 23.66
CA LEU A 32 -9.09 -1.50 23.27
C LEU A 32 -8.46 -2.69 22.52
N PHE A 33 -9.20 -3.79 22.46
CA PHE A 33 -8.75 -5.03 21.81
C PHE A 33 -7.43 -5.58 22.41
N ASP A 34 -7.30 -5.48 23.74
CA ASP A 34 -6.11 -5.94 24.48
C ASP A 34 -4.80 -5.31 23.99
N GLY A 35 -4.85 -4.11 23.42
CA GLY A 35 -3.70 -3.42 22.87
C GLY A 35 -3.22 -3.97 21.52
N ASN A 36 -3.99 -4.83 20.88
CA ASN A 36 -3.63 -5.36 19.57
C ASN A 36 -3.92 -4.35 18.45
N ALA A 37 -3.03 -4.32 17.46
CA ALA A 37 -3.22 -3.53 16.26
C ALA A 37 -4.41 -4.04 15.45
N ILE A 38 -5.22 -3.12 14.92
CA ILE A 38 -6.26 -3.41 13.94
C ILE A 38 -5.67 -3.16 12.57
N ASN A 39 -5.82 -4.11 11.65
CA ASN A 39 -5.44 -3.86 10.27
C ASN A 39 -6.28 -2.72 9.70
N ARG A 40 -5.67 -1.80 9.00
CA ARG A 40 -6.32 -0.64 8.41
C ARG A 40 -7.43 -1.04 7.44
N SER A 41 -7.22 -2.08 6.64
CA SER A 41 -8.19 -2.63 5.70
C SER A 41 -9.45 -3.26 6.36
N SER A 42 -9.37 -3.60 7.65
CA SER A 42 -10.52 -4.12 8.44
C SER A 42 -11.39 -3.00 9.02
N LEU A 43 -11.05 -1.74 8.78
CA LEU A 43 -11.81 -0.61 9.28
C LEU A 43 -12.96 -0.26 8.33
N PRO A 44 -14.14 0.14 8.84
CA PRO A 44 -15.21 0.63 8.00
C PRO A 44 -14.77 1.80 7.11
N GLY A 45 -15.15 1.80 5.84
CA GLY A 45 -14.65 2.69 4.79
C GLY A 45 -14.50 4.17 5.18
N LYS A 46 -15.47 4.76 5.93
CA LYS A 46 -15.34 6.16 6.38
C LYS A 46 -14.24 6.40 7.42
N ILE A 47 -13.93 5.41 8.26
CA ILE A 47 -12.80 5.50 9.19
C ILE A 47 -11.51 5.30 8.43
N HIS A 48 -11.47 4.29 7.56
CA HIS A 48 -10.38 4.04 6.65
C HIS A 48 -10.01 5.29 5.83
N ASP A 49 -11.02 5.95 5.22
CA ASP A 49 -10.80 7.19 4.45
C ASP A 49 -10.26 8.34 5.30
N SER A 50 -10.70 8.44 6.56
CA SER A 50 -10.17 9.44 7.49
C SER A 50 -8.68 9.25 7.78
N LEU A 51 -8.17 8.01 7.69
CA LEU A 51 -6.77 7.68 7.91
C LEU A 51 -5.87 7.93 6.69
N LYS A 52 -6.45 8.23 5.51
CA LYS A 52 -5.69 8.60 4.31
C LYS A 52 -5.08 10.02 4.39
N GLY A 53 -5.50 10.81 5.38
CA GLY A 53 -4.97 12.16 5.60
C GLY A 53 -3.51 12.14 6.06
N ARG A 54 -2.68 13.01 5.45
CA ARG A 54 -1.26 13.19 5.83
C ARG A 54 -1.09 14.00 7.13
N LEU A 55 -2.16 14.30 7.84
CA LEU A 55 -2.10 15.09 9.07
C LEU A 55 -1.83 14.18 10.26
N THR A 56 -0.94 14.61 11.14
CA THR A 56 -0.61 13.90 12.38
C THR A 56 -1.81 13.83 13.34
N VAL A 57 -2.71 14.82 13.27
CA VAL A 57 -3.94 14.87 14.07
C VAL A 57 -5.11 15.28 13.18
N PHE A 58 -6.18 14.51 13.20
CA PHE A 58 -7.41 14.78 12.45
C PHE A 58 -8.64 14.26 13.21
N SER A 59 -9.82 14.73 12.83
CA SER A 59 -11.08 14.27 13.40
C SER A 59 -11.61 13.08 12.61
N ALA A 60 -11.97 12.01 13.32
CA ALA A 60 -12.72 10.88 12.76
C ALA A 60 -14.18 10.90 13.19
N ASP A 61 -15.04 10.16 12.49
CA ASP A 61 -16.47 10.00 12.85
C ASP A 61 -16.59 9.29 14.21
N ALA A 62 -16.89 10.07 15.25
CA ALA A 62 -16.96 9.60 16.63
C ALA A 62 -18.03 8.51 16.85
N ALA A 63 -19.14 8.53 16.09
CA ALA A 63 -20.18 7.53 16.22
C ALA A 63 -19.66 6.16 15.73
N ARG A 64 -18.96 6.14 14.61
CA ARG A 64 -18.37 4.93 14.02
C ARG A 64 -17.21 4.39 14.82
N VAL A 65 -16.36 5.28 15.37
CA VAL A 65 -15.30 4.87 16.29
C VAL A 65 -15.89 4.20 17.55
N ARG A 66 -17.01 4.72 18.07
CA ARG A 66 -17.72 4.09 19.20
C ARG A 66 -18.41 2.77 18.81
N GLU A 67 -18.90 2.63 17.61
CA GLU A 67 -19.40 1.35 17.10
C GLU A 67 -18.28 0.31 17.03
N LEU A 68 -17.13 0.67 16.50
CA LEU A 68 -15.93 -0.18 16.51
C LEU A 68 -15.54 -0.61 17.92
N SER A 69 -15.57 0.30 18.90
CA SER A 69 -15.21 -0.03 20.28
C SER A 69 -16.18 -0.99 20.96
N LYS A 70 -17.40 -1.13 20.45
CA LYS A 70 -18.43 -2.03 20.97
C LYS A 70 -18.56 -3.32 20.17
N SER A 71 -18.06 -3.35 18.95
CA SER A 71 -18.06 -4.56 18.13
C SER A 71 -17.05 -5.54 18.73
N GLU A 72 -17.49 -6.76 18.99
CA GLU A 72 -16.57 -7.89 19.00
C GLU A 72 -16.05 -8.03 17.56
N LEU A 73 -15.05 -7.21 17.21
CA LEU A 73 -14.34 -7.39 15.96
C LEU A 73 -13.82 -8.82 15.98
N ASP A 74 -14.35 -9.64 15.11
CA ASP A 74 -13.96 -11.03 14.99
C ASP A 74 -12.47 -11.11 14.66
N ILE A 75 -11.66 -11.33 15.70
CA ILE A 75 -10.21 -11.51 15.60
C ILE A 75 -9.90 -12.67 14.62
N ARG A 76 -10.83 -13.63 14.49
CA ARG A 76 -10.73 -14.73 13.51
C ARG A 76 -10.94 -14.28 12.06
N GLY A 77 -11.61 -13.15 11.83
CA GLY A 77 -11.69 -12.53 10.51
C GLY A 77 -10.36 -11.91 10.07
N ARG A 78 -9.53 -11.47 11.02
CA ARG A 78 -8.20 -10.88 10.75
C ARG A 78 -7.22 -11.92 10.22
N ASP A 79 -7.16 -13.08 10.86
CA ASP A 79 -6.26 -14.16 10.42
C ASP A 79 -6.61 -14.56 8.98
N ARG A 80 -7.91 -14.67 8.67
CA ARG A 80 -8.37 -15.00 7.32
C ARG A 80 -8.04 -13.93 6.27
N TYR A 81 -8.12 -12.65 6.62
CA TYR A 81 -7.86 -11.56 5.67
C TYR A 81 -6.36 -11.43 5.40
N SER A 82 -5.54 -11.51 6.43
CA SER A 82 -4.08 -11.57 6.32
C SER A 82 -3.65 -12.81 5.52
N ASP A 83 -4.22 -13.99 5.82
CA ASP A 83 -3.97 -15.22 5.08
C ASP A 83 -4.36 -15.10 3.60
N LEU A 84 -5.46 -14.37 3.30
CA LEU A 84 -5.88 -14.12 1.92
C LEU A 84 -4.89 -13.23 1.17
N GLN A 85 -4.42 -12.15 1.80
CA GLN A 85 -3.42 -11.25 1.23
C GLN A 85 -2.10 -11.98 0.99
N GLU A 86 -1.62 -12.75 1.96
CA GLU A 86 -0.40 -13.55 1.83
C GLU A 86 -0.53 -14.60 0.72
N ASN A 87 -1.66 -15.30 0.67
CA ASN A 87 -1.92 -16.27 -0.40
C ASN A 87 -2.03 -15.59 -1.77
N TYR A 88 -2.64 -14.42 -1.84
CA TYR A 88 -2.73 -13.65 -3.09
C TYR A 88 -1.34 -13.24 -3.57
N LEU A 89 -0.51 -12.68 -2.69
CA LEU A 89 0.88 -12.31 -3.00
C LEU A 89 1.66 -13.52 -3.53
N LYS A 90 1.57 -14.65 -2.84
CA LYS A 90 2.22 -15.89 -3.24
C LYS A 90 1.76 -16.39 -4.62
N HIS A 91 0.47 -16.31 -4.91
CA HIS A 91 -0.06 -16.68 -6.22
C HIS A 91 0.34 -15.69 -7.31
N LEU A 92 0.38 -14.40 -7.00
CA LEU A 92 0.88 -13.35 -7.88
C LEU A 92 2.32 -13.61 -8.28
N GLN A 93 3.20 -13.82 -7.30
CA GLN A 93 4.62 -14.16 -7.51
C GLN A 93 4.81 -15.44 -8.32
N GLN A 94 3.98 -16.45 -8.09
CA GLN A 94 4.04 -17.73 -8.82
C GLN A 94 3.43 -17.68 -10.22
N GLY A 95 2.86 -16.55 -10.64
CA GLY A 95 2.15 -16.43 -11.91
C GLY A 95 0.91 -17.32 -12.01
N LYS A 96 0.35 -17.77 -10.89
CA LYS A 96 -0.79 -18.71 -10.84
C LYS A 96 -2.16 -18.02 -10.81
N LEU A 97 -2.22 -16.73 -10.71
CA LEU A 97 -3.48 -16.00 -10.82
C LEU A 97 -4.00 -16.10 -12.25
N LEU A 98 -5.30 -16.28 -12.40
CA LEU A 98 -5.95 -16.34 -13.71
C LEU A 98 -5.68 -15.03 -14.48
N GLY A 99 -5.04 -15.15 -15.64
CA GLY A 99 -4.67 -14.02 -16.48
C GLY A 99 -3.37 -13.30 -16.08
N VAL A 100 -2.80 -13.61 -14.90
CA VAL A 100 -1.54 -13.01 -14.47
C VAL A 100 -0.38 -13.93 -14.79
N HIS A 101 0.49 -13.47 -15.63
CA HIS A 101 1.81 -14.03 -15.94
C HIS A 101 2.78 -12.86 -16.12
N SER A 102 4.06 -13.12 -16.31
CA SER A 102 5.09 -12.07 -16.34
C SER A 102 4.78 -10.91 -17.30
N ALA A 103 4.16 -11.18 -18.43
CA ALA A 103 3.78 -10.16 -19.41
C ALA A 103 2.54 -9.34 -19.02
N SER A 104 1.71 -9.82 -18.08
CA SER A 104 0.48 -9.16 -17.66
C SER A 104 0.57 -8.52 -16.27
N PHE A 105 1.72 -8.58 -15.59
CA PHE A 105 1.89 -7.88 -14.32
C PHE A 105 1.78 -6.36 -14.46
N GLU A 106 2.20 -5.81 -15.58
CA GLU A 106 1.97 -4.40 -15.92
C GLU A 106 0.47 -4.07 -16.08
N ASP A 107 -0.35 -4.99 -16.62
CA ASP A 107 -1.80 -4.81 -16.70
C ASP A 107 -2.42 -4.74 -15.31
N VAL A 108 -1.98 -5.63 -14.42
CA VAL A 108 -2.39 -5.63 -13.01
C VAL A 108 -1.99 -4.32 -12.33
N ALA A 109 -0.75 -3.85 -12.55
CA ALA A 109 -0.24 -2.60 -12.01
C ALA A 109 -1.06 -1.39 -12.50
N VAL A 110 -1.35 -1.30 -13.80
CA VAL A 110 -2.20 -0.24 -14.37
C VAL A 110 -3.57 -0.25 -13.71
N THR A 111 -4.23 -1.41 -13.66
CA THR A 111 -5.58 -1.55 -13.08
C THR A 111 -5.65 -1.04 -11.64
N VAL A 112 -4.65 -1.33 -10.83
CA VAL A 112 -4.62 -0.87 -9.43
C VAL A 112 -4.28 0.63 -9.36
N LEU A 113 -3.28 1.07 -10.10
CA LEU A 113 -2.79 2.43 -10.03
C LEU A 113 -3.75 3.47 -10.66
N GLU A 114 -4.66 3.07 -11.55
CA GLU A 114 -5.71 3.95 -12.10
C GLU A 114 -6.61 4.54 -11.01
N ASN A 115 -6.80 3.85 -9.90
CA ASN A 115 -7.56 4.38 -8.75
C ASN A 115 -6.85 5.53 -8.04
N TYR A 116 -5.54 5.64 -8.17
CA TYR A 116 -4.71 6.66 -7.52
C TYR A 116 -4.22 7.72 -8.50
N PHE A 117 -4.00 7.33 -9.76
CA PHE A 117 -3.41 8.15 -10.81
C PHE A 117 -4.31 8.14 -12.05
N PRO A 118 -5.29 9.04 -12.14
CA PRO A 118 -6.12 9.14 -13.33
C PRO A 118 -5.27 9.34 -14.59
N ASN A 119 -5.62 8.65 -15.67
CA ASN A 119 -4.93 8.68 -16.96
C ASN A 119 -3.49 8.12 -16.94
N ILE A 120 -3.16 7.23 -16.00
CA ILE A 120 -1.91 6.49 -16.09
C ILE A 120 -1.91 5.64 -17.38
N THR A 121 -0.82 5.68 -18.11
CA THR A 121 -0.71 4.99 -19.41
C THR A 121 0.58 4.20 -19.48
N ARG A 122 0.53 3.09 -20.20
CA ARG A 122 1.72 2.34 -20.55
C ARG A 122 2.58 3.15 -21.51
N GLN A 123 3.88 3.11 -21.26
CA GLN A 123 4.85 3.62 -22.22
C GLN A 123 5.22 2.47 -23.16
N SER A 124 5.27 2.77 -24.47
CA SER A 124 5.82 1.81 -25.42
C SER A 124 7.30 1.61 -25.04
N THR A 125 7.72 0.37 -24.89
CA THR A 125 9.12 0.00 -24.80
C THR A 125 9.85 0.47 -26.05
N SER A 126 10.17 1.74 -26.10
CA SER A 126 11.25 2.19 -26.98
C SER A 126 12.50 1.64 -26.34
N SER A 127 13.28 0.90 -27.09
CA SER A 127 14.62 0.44 -26.77
C SER A 127 15.55 1.65 -26.57
N ASP A 128 15.19 2.50 -25.61
CA ASP A 128 16.06 3.59 -25.19
C ASP A 128 17.04 2.99 -24.16
N PRO A 129 18.32 2.89 -24.49
CA PRO A 129 19.30 2.32 -23.57
C PRO A 129 19.54 3.17 -22.32
N GLU A 130 18.89 4.34 -22.22
CA GLU A 130 19.17 5.32 -21.19
C GLU A 130 18.18 5.33 -20.03
N GLY A 131 17.04 4.64 -20.09
CA GLY A 131 16.08 4.60 -18.97
C GLY A 131 14.91 3.69 -19.24
N ASP A 132 14.27 3.20 -18.16
CA ASP A 132 13.15 2.28 -18.23
C ASP A 132 11.99 2.84 -17.41
N THR A 133 10.90 3.16 -18.12
CA THR A 133 9.62 3.59 -17.53
C THR A 133 8.51 2.79 -18.19
N ASP A 134 7.81 1.98 -17.40
CA ASP A 134 6.73 1.14 -17.91
C ASP A 134 5.40 1.90 -17.97
N LEU A 135 5.13 2.75 -16.97
CA LEU A 135 3.89 3.52 -16.86
C LEU A 135 4.20 5.00 -16.57
N LYS A 136 3.32 5.88 -17.08
CA LYS A 136 3.44 7.32 -16.87
C LYS A 136 2.07 7.97 -16.66
N THR A 137 2.02 8.97 -15.81
CA THR A 137 0.88 9.90 -15.72
C THR A 137 1.37 11.33 -15.52
N ASP A 138 0.65 12.28 -16.11
CA ASP A 138 0.87 13.71 -15.91
C ASP A 138 -0.27 14.26 -15.05
N LEU A 139 0.08 14.79 -13.89
CA LEU A 139 -0.86 15.33 -12.91
C LEU A 139 -1.03 16.85 -13.08
N PRO A 140 -2.15 17.42 -12.60
CA PRO A 140 -2.32 18.87 -12.56
C PRO A 140 -1.17 19.56 -11.83
N GLY A 141 -0.72 20.70 -12.37
CA GLY A 141 0.41 21.44 -11.79
C GLY A 141 1.77 21.09 -12.41
N GLY A 142 1.79 20.25 -13.45
CA GLY A 142 3.01 19.91 -14.18
C GLY A 142 3.88 18.87 -13.51
N VAL A 143 3.30 18.08 -12.60
CA VAL A 143 3.98 16.96 -11.95
C VAL A 143 3.81 15.71 -12.82
N THR A 144 4.90 15.10 -13.22
CA THR A 144 4.90 13.79 -13.89
C THR A 144 5.26 12.70 -12.89
N VAL A 145 4.49 11.61 -12.89
CA VAL A 145 4.84 10.38 -12.15
C VAL A 145 5.22 9.30 -13.15
N ARG A 146 6.41 8.73 -12.95
CA ARG A 146 6.94 7.62 -13.73
C ARG A 146 6.98 6.37 -12.89
N VAL A 147 6.53 5.25 -13.44
CA VAL A 147 6.48 3.98 -12.72
C VAL A 147 7.28 2.94 -13.50
N GLN A 148 8.18 2.27 -12.79
CA GLN A 148 8.83 1.06 -13.26
C GLN A 148 8.21 -0.15 -12.58
N VAL A 149 7.82 -1.15 -13.36
CA VAL A 149 7.13 -2.36 -12.88
C VAL A 149 8.07 -3.55 -13.00
N LYS A 150 8.33 -4.23 -11.90
CA LYS A 150 9.22 -5.40 -11.87
C LYS A 150 8.52 -6.60 -11.26
N HIS A 151 8.27 -7.63 -12.06
CA HIS A 151 7.71 -8.91 -11.59
C HIS A 151 8.83 -9.92 -11.33
N PHE A 152 8.77 -10.55 -10.16
CA PHE A 152 9.71 -11.60 -9.77
C PHE A 152 8.96 -12.86 -9.40
N TYR A 153 9.47 -13.99 -9.88
CA TYR A 153 9.08 -15.31 -9.37
C TYR A 153 9.82 -15.58 -8.04
N PRO A 154 9.29 -16.43 -7.17
CA PRO A 154 9.87 -16.70 -5.84
C PRO A 154 11.35 -17.07 -5.85
N ASP A 155 11.81 -17.72 -6.94
CA ASP A 155 13.19 -18.20 -7.09
C ASP A 155 14.12 -17.18 -7.79
N GLN A 156 13.62 -16.03 -8.19
CA GLN A 156 14.38 -15.03 -8.96
C GLN A 156 15.07 -13.96 -8.11
N GLY A 157 14.94 -14.05 -6.78
CA GLY A 157 15.58 -13.13 -5.85
C GLY A 157 14.75 -11.89 -5.52
N GLN A 158 15.41 -10.86 -5.01
CA GLN A 158 14.82 -9.60 -4.56
C GLN A 158 14.96 -8.52 -5.64
N LEU A 159 14.25 -7.42 -5.45
CA LEU A 159 14.38 -6.23 -6.29
C LEU A 159 15.84 -5.74 -6.30
N PRO A 160 16.48 -5.60 -7.47
CA PRO A 160 17.86 -5.11 -7.54
C PRO A 160 17.91 -3.57 -7.48
N VAL A 161 18.97 -3.03 -6.92
CA VAL A 161 19.25 -1.57 -6.89
C VAL A 161 19.18 -0.94 -8.29
N SER A 162 19.54 -1.71 -9.33
CA SER A 162 19.47 -1.24 -10.71
C SER A 162 18.05 -0.84 -11.16
N ALA A 163 16.98 -1.31 -10.50
CA ALA A 163 15.63 -0.87 -10.82
C ALA A 163 15.43 0.62 -10.50
N VAL A 164 15.94 1.08 -9.36
CA VAL A 164 15.91 2.50 -8.99
C VAL A 164 16.74 3.33 -9.98
N THR A 165 17.97 2.92 -10.25
CA THR A 165 18.88 3.67 -11.13
C THR A 165 18.45 3.67 -12.60
N GLN A 166 17.69 2.67 -13.05
CA GLN A 166 17.07 2.65 -14.38
C GLN A 166 15.91 3.65 -14.47
N LEU A 167 15.08 3.71 -13.42
CA LEU A 167 13.99 4.69 -13.36
C LEU A 167 14.55 6.11 -13.34
N GLU A 168 15.58 6.40 -12.50
CA GLU A 168 16.24 7.70 -12.44
C GLU A 168 16.71 8.22 -13.79
N LYS A 169 17.33 7.35 -14.60
CA LYS A 169 17.80 7.72 -15.95
C LYS A 169 16.70 8.16 -16.90
N SER A 170 15.48 7.73 -16.66
CA SER A 170 14.31 8.13 -17.46
C SER A 170 13.64 9.41 -16.95
N MET A 171 14.01 9.88 -15.76
CA MET A 171 13.38 11.04 -15.10
C MET A 171 14.01 12.36 -15.51
N THR A 172 13.21 13.39 -15.45
CA THR A 172 13.62 14.78 -15.65
C THR A 172 13.33 15.61 -14.40
N PRO A 173 14.02 16.74 -14.18
CA PRO A 173 13.77 17.58 -12.99
C PRO A 173 12.30 17.92 -12.81
N GLY A 174 11.76 17.57 -11.64
CA GLY A 174 10.35 17.75 -11.29
C GLY A 174 9.48 16.48 -11.44
N ASP A 175 10.01 15.41 -12.02
CA ASP A 175 9.35 14.11 -12.04
C ASP A 175 9.41 13.45 -10.65
N ASN A 176 8.39 12.67 -10.33
CA ASN A 176 8.39 11.71 -9.22
C ASN A 176 8.45 10.28 -9.76
N GLY A 177 9.09 9.39 -9.04
CA GLY A 177 9.27 8.00 -9.42
C GLY A 177 8.56 7.03 -8.49
N ILE A 178 8.10 5.91 -9.04
CA ILE A 178 7.63 4.76 -8.28
C ILE A 178 8.28 3.50 -8.88
N VAL A 179 8.91 2.70 -8.03
CA VAL A 179 9.29 1.33 -8.40
C VAL A 179 8.27 0.38 -7.76
N LEU A 180 7.47 -0.27 -8.60
CA LEU A 180 6.46 -1.23 -8.17
C LEU A 180 6.97 -2.64 -8.44
N THR A 181 6.93 -3.50 -7.42
CA THR A 181 7.43 -4.87 -7.54
C THR A 181 6.50 -5.90 -6.88
N SER A 182 6.57 -7.14 -7.34
CA SER A 182 5.89 -8.28 -6.71
C SER A 182 6.70 -8.96 -5.60
N THR A 183 7.90 -8.47 -5.30
CA THR A 183 8.78 -9.04 -4.27
C THR A 183 9.06 -8.01 -3.17
N GLU A 184 9.78 -8.43 -2.13
CA GLU A 184 10.24 -7.52 -1.09
C GLU A 184 11.37 -6.62 -1.62
N ALA A 185 11.43 -5.40 -1.12
CA ALA A 185 12.55 -4.49 -1.32
C ALA A 185 13.56 -4.64 -0.19
N SER A 186 14.84 -4.77 -0.52
CA SER A 186 15.90 -4.80 0.49
C SER A 186 16.18 -3.40 1.05
N GLU A 187 16.77 -3.33 2.26
CA GLU A 187 17.19 -2.06 2.85
C GLU A 187 18.10 -1.25 1.90
N GLU A 188 19.00 -1.90 1.16
CA GLU A 188 19.89 -1.26 0.19
C GLU A 188 19.10 -0.56 -0.94
N VAL A 189 18.03 -1.17 -1.44
CA VAL A 189 17.17 -0.60 -2.48
C VAL A 189 16.41 0.60 -1.94
N ILE A 190 15.86 0.48 -0.72
CA ILE A 190 15.14 1.57 -0.05
C ILE A 190 16.09 2.75 0.22
N GLU A 191 17.30 2.48 0.71
CA GLU A 191 18.31 3.52 0.93
C GLU A 191 18.72 4.22 -0.37
N THR A 192 18.86 3.45 -1.47
CA THR A 192 19.17 4.01 -2.78
C THR A 192 18.05 4.95 -3.26
N ALA A 193 16.79 4.55 -3.11
CA ALA A 193 15.66 5.41 -3.46
C ALA A 193 15.60 6.69 -2.60
N ASN A 194 15.85 6.57 -1.29
CA ASN A 194 15.84 7.69 -0.36
C ASN A 194 17.00 8.69 -0.58
N THR A 195 18.11 8.24 -1.15
CA THR A 195 19.29 9.06 -1.44
C THR A 195 19.34 9.59 -2.87
N SER A 196 18.35 9.27 -3.68
CA SER A 196 18.18 9.78 -5.04
C SER A 196 18.01 11.30 -5.07
N ASP A 197 18.45 11.92 -6.16
CA ASP A 197 18.15 13.35 -6.46
C ASP A 197 16.67 13.57 -6.82
N PHE A 198 15.93 12.50 -7.08
CA PHE A 198 14.50 12.50 -7.35
C PHE A 198 13.73 11.94 -6.16
N GLN A 199 12.47 12.31 -6.05
CA GLN A 199 11.57 11.63 -5.11
C GLN A 199 11.14 10.31 -5.73
N ILE A 200 11.64 9.19 -5.19
CA ILE A 200 11.31 7.84 -5.63
C ILE A 200 10.76 7.06 -4.45
N ASP A 201 9.55 6.54 -4.62
CA ASP A 201 8.90 5.64 -3.69
C ASP A 201 8.97 4.20 -4.21
N ILE A 202 9.01 3.24 -3.30
CA ILE A 202 8.98 1.81 -3.62
C ILE A 202 7.66 1.25 -3.10
N ILE A 203 6.91 0.60 -3.99
CA ILE A 203 5.73 -0.20 -3.64
C ILE A 203 6.14 -1.65 -3.78
N ASP A 204 6.38 -2.31 -2.66
CA ASP A 204 6.75 -3.72 -2.64
C ASP A 204 5.53 -4.64 -2.82
N GLY A 205 5.77 -5.97 -2.87
CA GLY A 205 4.71 -6.93 -3.11
C GLY A 205 3.62 -6.92 -2.03
N SER A 206 3.97 -6.66 -0.79
CA SER A 206 3.01 -6.60 0.33
C SER A 206 2.17 -5.34 0.27
N GLU A 207 2.80 -4.19 0.05
CA GLU A 207 2.11 -2.91 -0.14
C GLU A 207 1.22 -2.94 -1.38
N PHE A 208 1.68 -3.55 -2.47
CA PHE A 208 0.87 -3.69 -3.68
C PHE A 208 -0.40 -4.52 -3.42
N VAL A 209 -0.29 -5.63 -2.69
CA VAL A 209 -1.45 -6.43 -2.31
C VAL A 209 -2.39 -5.65 -1.39
N GLU A 210 -1.87 -4.84 -0.48
CA GLU A 210 -2.71 -3.93 0.33
C GLU A 210 -3.52 -2.99 -0.57
N LEU A 211 -2.89 -2.36 -1.58
CA LEU A 211 -3.58 -1.49 -2.53
C LEU A 211 -4.69 -2.23 -3.31
N VAL A 212 -4.45 -3.48 -3.73
CA VAL A 212 -5.48 -4.31 -4.38
C VAL A 212 -6.67 -4.52 -3.45
N PHE A 213 -6.43 -4.93 -2.22
CA PHE A 213 -7.49 -5.28 -1.27
C PHE A 213 -8.22 -4.05 -0.70
N GLU A 214 -7.56 -2.91 -0.63
CA GLU A 214 -8.18 -1.63 -0.24
C GLU A 214 -9.20 -1.13 -1.27
N ASN A 215 -9.04 -1.50 -2.53
CA ASN A 215 -9.86 -1.02 -3.64
C ASN A 215 -10.81 -2.09 -4.22
N LEU A 216 -11.01 -3.21 -3.54
CA LEU A 216 -11.83 -4.33 -4.05
C LEU A 216 -13.25 -3.91 -4.47
N GLU A 217 -13.85 -2.96 -3.78
CA GLU A 217 -15.21 -2.46 -4.06
C GLU A 217 -15.26 -1.49 -5.23
N GLU A 218 -14.12 -0.93 -5.63
CA GLU A 218 -14.00 0.04 -6.73
C GLU A 218 -13.78 -0.65 -8.09
N PHE A 219 -13.30 -1.90 -8.08
CA PHE A 219 -13.01 -2.64 -9.29
C PHE A 219 -14.26 -3.19 -9.97
N THR A 220 -14.34 -3.02 -11.26
CA THR A 220 -15.33 -3.68 -12.12
C THR A 220 -15.08 -5.18 -12.22
N ALA A 221 -16.04 -5.93 -12.75
CA ALA A 221 -15.89 -7.39 -12.95
C ALA A 221 -14.72 -7.74 -13.90
N ASP A 222 -14.47 -6.91 -14.90
CA ASP A 222 -13.39 -7.10 -15.86
C ASP A 222 -12.03 -6.83 -15.20
N GLU A 223 -11.92 -5.79 -14.39
CA GLU A 223 -10.72 -5.46 -13.61
C GLU A 223 -10.42 -6.54 -12.56
N LEU A 224 -11.43 -7.03 -11.83
CA LEU A 224 -11.27 -8.16 -10.93
C LEU A 224 -10.75 -9.41 -11.65
N SER A 225 -11.18 -9.62 -12.90
CA SER A 225 -10.66 -10.71 -13.73
C SER A 225 -9.17 -10.52 -14.08
N ILE A 226 -8.74 -9.29 -14.40
CA ILE A 226 -7.33 -8.95 -14.62
C ILE A 226 -6.50 -9.21 -13.37
N LEU A 227 -7.05 -8.85 -12.19
CA LEU A 227 -6.42 -9.10 -10.89
C LEU A 227 -6.43 -10.57 -10.48
N GLY A 228 -7.03 -11.46 -11.28
CA GLY A 228 -7.19 -12.88 -10.94
C GLY A 228 -8.19 -13.14 -9.81
N LEU A 229 -9.03 -12.15 -9.51
CA LEU A 229 -10.08 -12.21 -8.52
C LEU A 229 -11.42 -12.51 -9.18
N ARG A 230 -12.26 -13.34 -8.53
CA ARG A 230 -13.60 -13.64 -9.04
C ARG A 230 -14.64 -12.90 -8.23
N ASN A 231 -15.48 -12.14 -8.90
CA ASN A 231 -16.74 -11.68 -8.34
C ASN A 231 -17.73 -12.85 -8.34
N GLN A 232 -17.78 -13.65 -7.26
CA GLN A 232 -18.87 -14.61 -7.09
C GLN A 232 -20.03 -13.85 -6.45
N PRO A 233 -21.19 -13.76 -7.10
CA PRO A 233 -22.37 -13.27 -6.42
C PRO A 233 -22.65 -14.16 -5.20
N PRO A 234 -23.16 -13.59 -4.08
CA PRO A 234 -23.48 -14.39 -2.92
C PRO A 234 -24.49 -15.47 -3.33
N GLU A 235 -24.14 -16.74 -3.14
CA GLU A 235 -25.08 -17.86 -3.33
C GLU A 235 -26.20 -17.68 -2.29
N ILE A 236 -27.39 -17.38 -2.77
CA ILE A 236 -28.59 -17.45 -1.95
C ILE A 236 -28.83 -18.94 -1.73
N ARG A 237 -28.41 -19.46 -0.58
CA ARG A 237 -28.79 -20.81 -0.15
C ARG A 237 -30.29 -20.80 0.12
N SER A 238 -31.02 -21.46 -0.77
CA SER A 238 -32.44 -21.81 -0.59
C SER A 238 -32.61 -22.86 0.49
#